data_4f2abad650e675509f2c90689031bb8b
#
_entry.id   4f2abad650e675509f2c90689031bb8b
#
_cell.length_a   1.000
_cell.length_b   1.000
_cell.length_c   1.000
_cell.angle_alpha   90.00
_cell.angle_beta   90.00
_cell.angle_gamma   90.00
#
_symmetry.space_group_name_H-M   'P 1'
#
loop_
_entity.id
_entity.type
_entity.pdbx_description
1 polymer ?
#
loop_
_entity_poly.entity_id
_entity_poly.type
_entity_poly.pdbx_seq_one_letter_code
_entity_poly.pdbx_strand_id
1 'polypeptide(L)'
;MADVSDLVLADAKSLSRKLSSEDRATMDEFMTLVRNVEVRMAKLEKLLADADIKVPKEEILPRGEYIRLQADLMLLAFQMGITNICTFMIGPERWDATLMYEGVFDKPVQHHNMTHNQKGNGYLELAKIDTFHMQQYAYMIQRMKEIKESDGSSMLDNSLISYGAALGDGATHQFYDLPMVVAGGAQGQIKQGRFIRMKSGTLNSNPCLLYTSPSPRDLSTSRMPSSA
;
A
#
# COMPACT_ATOMS: atom_id res chain seq x y z
N MET A 1 -32.70 -20.45 5.37
CA MET A 1 -31.53 -20.99 6.11
C MET A 1 -31.08 -19.90 7.05
N ALA A 2 -30.96 -20.17 8.35
CA ALA A 2 -30.31 -19.22 9.24
C ALA A 2 -28.84 -19.09 8.79
N ASP A 3 -28.37 -17.89 8.64
CA ASP A 3 -26.99 -17.64 8.27
C ASP A 3 -26.06 -18.15 9.39
N VAL A 4 -24.90 -18.68 9.02
CA VAL A 4 -23.91 -19.17 10.00
C VAL A 4 -23.54 -18.04 10.98
N SER A 5 -23.56 -16.80 10.52
CA SER A 5 -23.38 -15.60 11.32
C SER A 5 -24.44 -15.45 12.42
N ASP A 6 -25.71 -15.78 12.17
CA ASP A 6 -26.78 -15.67 13.19
C ASP A 6 -26.60 -16.68 14.33
N LEU A 7 -26.12 -17.89 14.01
CA LEU A 7 -25.80 -18.92 15.01
C LEU A 7 -24.62 -18.50 15.89
N VAL A 8 -23.54 -17.99 15.26
CA VAL A 8 -22.35 -17.48 15.95
C VAL A 8 -22.70 -16.29 16.83
N LEU A 9 -23.61 -15.43 16.38
CA LEU A 9 -24.07 -14.26 17.15
C LEU A 9 -24.84 -14.66 18.42
N ALA A 10 -25.66 -15.73 18.34
CA ALA A 10 -26.39 -16.25 19.49
C ALA A 10 -25.45 -16.84 20.56
N ASP A 11 -24.45 -17.61 20.10
CA ASP A 11 -23.43 -18.20 20.99
C ASP A 11 -22.54 -17.12 21.60
N ALA A 12 -22.11 -16.10 20.81
CA ALA A 12 -21.34 -14.97 21.31
C ALA A 12 -22.10 -14.17 22.38
N LYS A 13 -23.40 -13.91 22.21
CA LYS A 13 -24.25 -13.28 23.23
C LYS A 13 -24.39 -14.12 24.50
N SER A 14 -24.45 -15.45 24.36
CA SER A 14 -24.47 -16.33 25.52
C SER A 14 -23.14 -16.31 26.27
N LEU A 15 -22.05 -16.34 25.57
CA LEU A 15 -20.70 -16.28 26.12
C LEU A 15 -20.43 -14.92 26.80
N SER A 16 -20.79 -13.82 26.16
CA SER A 16 -20.61 -12.45 26.69
C SER A 16 -21.16 -12.26 28.09
N ARG A 17 -22.27 -12.94 28.43
CA ARG A 17 -22.87 -12.90 29.78
C ARG A 17 -22.00 -13.55 30.86
N LYS A 18 -21.05 -14.38 30.47
CA LYS A 18 -20.14 -15.12 31.39
C LYS A 18 -18.76 -14.49 31.49
N LEU A 19 -18.48 -13.48 30.66
CA LEU A 19 -17.19 -12.82 30.59
C LEU A 19 -17.05 -11.70 31.62
N SER A 20 -15.82 -11.36 31.97
CA SER A 20 -15.46 -10.14 32.69
C SER A 20 -15.88 -8.88 31.92
N SER A 21 -15.89 -7.71 32.56
CA SER A 21 -16.20 -6.44 31.86
C SER A 21 -15.20 -6.12 30.77
N GLU A 22 -13.92 -6.44 30.96
CA GLU A 22 -12.84 -6.20 30.00
C GLU A 22 -12.95 -7.16 28.80
N ASP A 23 -13.12 -8.45 29.05
CA ASP A 23 -13.30 -9.46 27.99
C ASP A 23 -14.58 -9.21 27.18
N ARG A 24 -15.63 -8.71 27.84
CA ARG A 24 -16.88 -8.34 27.16
C ARG A 24 -16.66 -7.16 26.22
N ALA A 25 -15.89 -6.13 26.61
CA ALA A 25 -15.56 -5.02 25.74
C ALA A 25 -14.79 -5.51 24.50
N THR A 26 -13.80 -6.38 24.69
CA THR A 26 -13.04 -7.02 23.59
C THR A 26 -13.94 -7.83 22.67
N MET A 27 -14.89 -8.61 23.21
CA MET A 27 -15.86 -9.36 22.43
C MET A 27 -16.78 -8.44 21.62
N ASP A 28 -17.27 -7.35 22.21
CA ASP A 28 -18.14 -6.38 21.55
C ASP A 28 -17.40 -5.68 20.41
N GLU A 29 -16.13 -5.34 20.60
CA GLU A 29 -15.26 -4.80 19.56
C GLU A 29 -15.09 -5.79 18.40
N PHE A 30 -14.77 -7.06 18.71
CA PHE A 30 -14.66 -8.13 17.70
C PHE A 30 -15.96 -8.31 16.91
N MET A 31 -17.11 -8.38 17.59
CA MET A 31 -18.41 -8.53 16.93
C MET A 31 -18.76 -7.33 16.05
N THR A 32 -18.35 -6.12 16.47
CA THR A 32 -18.48 -4.91 15.65
C THR A 32 -17.63 -4.97 14.38
N LEU A 33 -16.40 -5.48 14.48
CA LEU A 33 -15.53 -5.68 13.31
C LEU A 33 -16.12 -6.70 12.34
N VAL A 34 -16.61 -7.85 12.85
CA VAL A 34 -17.29 -8.86 12.02
C VAL A 34 -18.49 -8.24 11.29
N ARG A 35 -19.35 -7.49 12.00
CA ARG A 35 -20.50 -6.83 11.40
C ARG A 35 -20.12 -5.83 10.31
N ASN A 36 -19.05 -5.09 10.53
CA ASN A 36 -18.53 -4.15 9.52
C ASN A 36 -18.08 -4.89 8.24
N VAL A 37 -17.47 -6.08 8.38
CA VAL A 37 -17.10 -6.92 7.23
C VAL A 37 -18.35 -7.39 6.48
N GLU A 38 -19.36 -7.90 7.19
CA GLU A 38 -20.62 -8.34 6.57
C GLU A 38 -21.32 -7.23 5.79
N VAL A 39 -21.40 -6.03 6.38
CA VAL A 39 -22.00 -4.85 5.70
C VAL A 39 -21.23 -4.49 4.43
N ARG A 40 -19.89 -4.57 4.48
CA ARG A 40 -19.05 -4.31 3.32
C ARG A 40 -19.22 -5.36 2.24
N MET A 41 -19.31 -6.65 2.62
CA MET A 41 -19.56 -7.74 1.69
C MET A 41 -20.92 -7.59 1.00
N ALA A 42 -21.99 -7.32 1.75
CA ALA A 42 -23.32 -7.09 1.18
C ALA A 42 -23.35 -5.88 0.22
N LYS A 43 -22.62 -4.80 0.55
CA LYS A 43 -22.47 -3.66 -0.35
C LYS A 43 -21.72 -4.06 -1.62
N LEU A 44 -20.66 -4.84 -1.50
CA LEU A 44 -19.88 -5.35 -2.62
C LEU A 44 -20.72 -6.25 -3.53
N GLU A 45 -21.46 -7.20 -2.96
CA GLU A 45 -22.35 -8.09 -3.72
C GLU A 45 -23.37 -7.28 -4.54
N LYS A 46 -23.96 -6.25 -3.93
CA LYS A 46 -24.89 -5.37 -4.64
C LYS A 46 -24.21 -4.61 -5.78
N LEU A 47 -23.02 -4.04 -5.55
CA LEU A 47 -22.26 -3.33 -6.55
C LEU A 47 -21.81 -4.24 -7.69
N LEU A 48 -21.42 -5.48 -7.39
CA LEU A 48 -21.03 -6.49 -8.38
C LEU A 48 -22.23 -6.96 -9.20
N ALA A 49 -23.41 -7.07 -8.60
CA ALA A 49 -24.64 -7.43 -9.30
C ALA A 49 -25.08 -6.32 -10.29
N ASP A 50 -24.83 -5.07 -9.96
CA ASP A 50 -25.17 -3.91 -10.79
C ASP A 50 -24.06 -3.55 -11.81
N ALA A 51 -22.85 -4.11 -11.66
CA ALA A 51 -21.71 -3.84 -12.51
C ALA A 51 -21.56 -4.92 -13.59
N ASP A 52 -21.53 -4.51 -14.87
CA ASP A 52 -21.12 -5.38 -15.99
C ASP A 52 -19.60 -5.59 -15.96
N ILE A 53 -19.11 -6.29 -14.92
CA ILE A 53 -17.68 -6.58 -14.76
C ILE A 53 -17.34 -7.76 -15.65
N LYS A 54 -16.71 -7.46 -16.79
CA LYS A 54 -16.04 -8.48 -17.60
C LYS A 54 -14.77 -8.92 -16.87
N VAL A 55 -14.83 -10.11 -16.28
CA VAL A 55 -13.60 -10.73 -15.75
C VAL A 55 -12.64 -10.93 -16.92
N PRO A 56 -11.42 -10.37 -16.88
CA PRO A 56 -10.44 -10.60 -17.92
C PRO A 56 -10.19 -12.10 -18.09
N LYS A 57 -10.06 -12.55 -19.34
CA LYS A 57 -9.58 -13.91 -19.60
C LYS A 57 -8.19 -14.04 -18.96
N GLU A 58 -7.84 -15.26 -18.59
CA GLU A 58 -6.53 -15.60 -18.03
C GLU A 58 -5.46 -15.41 -19.14
N GLU A 59 -4.96 -14.19 -19.23
CA GLU A 59 -3.91 -13.79 -20.18
C GLU A 59 -2.67 -13.38 -19.39
N ILE A 60 -1.50 -13.78 -19.88
CA ILE A 60 -0.22 -13.29 -19.34
C ILE A 60 -0.05 -11.87 -19.88
N LEU A 61 -0.36 -10.90 -19.04
CA LEU A 61 -0.19 -9.48 -19.36
C LEU A 61 1.30 -9.09 -19.35
N PRO A 62 1.71 -8.15 -20.23
CA PRO A 62 2.97 -7.44 -20.05
C PRO A 62 3.10 -6.89 -18.62
N ARG A 63 4.32 -6.91 -18.08
CA ARG A 63 4.54 -6.56 -16.67
C ARG A 63 3.99 -5.18 -16.29
N GLY A 64 4.20 -4.17 -17.15
CA GLY A 64 3.68 -2.83 -16.91
C GLY A 64 2.16 -2.80 -16.86
N GLU A 65 1.48 -3.52 -17.75
CA GLU A 65 0.02 -3.63 -17.78
C GLU A 65 -0.51 -4.38 -16.55
N TYR A 66 0.15 -5.46 -16.16
CA TYR A 66 -0.19 -6.18 -14.93
C TYR A 66 -0.12 -5.28 -13.69
N ILE A 67 0.96 -4.50 -13.53
CA ILE A 67 1.11 -3.59 -12.39
C ILE A 67 0.02 -2.51 -12.40
N ARG A 68 -0.30 -1.96 -13.57
CA ARG A 68 -1.37 -0.96 -13.72
C ARG A 68 -2.74 -1.53 -13.41
N LEU A 69 -3.02 -2.75 -13.87
CA LEU A 69 -4.26 -3.44 -13.53
C LEU A 69 -4.40 -3.64 -12.02
N GLN A 70 -3.33 -4.05 -11.33
CA GLN A 70 -3.35 -4.17 -9.86
C GLN A 70 -3.58 -2.80 -9.19
N ALA A 71 -2.95 -1.74 -9.68
CA ALA A 71 -3.20 -0.39 -9.20
C ALA A 71 -4.67 0.01 -9.38
N ASP A 72 -5.26 -0.21 -10.56
CA ASP A 72 -6.66 0.11 -10.83
C ASP A 72 -7.62 -0.68 -9.93
N LEU A 73 -7.33 -1.96 -9.64
CA LEU A 73 -8.10 -2.76 -8.69
C LEU A 73 -8.01 -2.21 -7.25
N MET A 74 -6.84 -1.74 -6.82
CA MET A 74 -6.68 -1.07 -5.52
C MET A 74 -7.50 0.22 -5.46
N LEU A 75 -7.47 1.04 -6.50
CA LEU A 75 -8.26 2.27 -6.59
C LEU A 75 -9.76 1.98 -6.58
N LEU A 76 -10.19 0.95 -7.28
CA LEU A 76 -11.58 0.50 -7.26
C LEU A 76 -12.00 0.07 -5.85
N ALA A 77 -11.15 -0.68 -5.13
CA ALA A 77 -11.41 -1.08 -3.76
C ALA A 77 -11.59 0.12 -2.82
N PHE A 78 -10.80 1.19 -3.01
CA PHE A 78 -10.97 2.44 -2.28
C PHE A 78 -12.28 3.15 -2.64
N GLN A 79 -12.61 3.29 -3.93
CA GLN A 79 -13.85 3.92 -4.39
C GLN A 79 -15.09 3.20 -3.85
N MET A 80 -15.04 1.87 -3.79
CA MET A 80 -16.13 1.05 -3.26
C MET A 80 -16.17 1.03 -1.72
N GLY A 81 -15.20 1.62 -1.04
CA GLY A 81 -15.09 1.62 0.42
C GLY A 81 -14.88 0.21 1.01
N ILE A 82 -14.28 -0.70 0.24
CA ILE A 82 -13.91 -2.05 0.69
C ILE A 82 -12.78 -1.96 1.72
N THR A 83 -11.81 -1.08 1.46
CA THR A 83 -10.68 -0.83 2.35
C THR A 83 -10.24 0.62 2.26
N ASN A 84 -9.56 1.10 3.30
CA ASN A 84 -8.88 2.40 3.31
C ASN A 84 -7.35 2.24 3.30
N ILE A 85 -6.84 1.00 3.35
CA ILE A 85 -5.40 0.71 3.41
C ILE A 85 -5.11 -0.41 2.43
N CYS A 86 -4.12 -0.20 1.56
CA CYS A 86 -3.57 -1.22 0.67
C CYS A 86 -2.05 -1.19 0.71
N THR A 87 -1.46 -2.37 0.50
CA THR A 87 -0.03 -2.52 0.22
C THR A 87 0.13 -3.32 -1.06
N PHE A 88 1.12 -2.96 -1.86
CA PHE A 88 1.41 -3.65 -3.12
C PHE A 88 2.92 -3.76 -3.33
N MET A 89 3.39 -4.98 -3.54
CA MET A 89 4.78 -5.26 -3.88
C MET A 89 4.93 -5.25 -5.40
N ILE A 90 5.48 -4.18 -5.96
CA ILE A 90 5.69 -4.03 -7.41
C ILE A 90 6.79 -4.99 -7.92
N GLY A 91 7.88 -5.11 -7.19
CA GLY A 91 8.98 -6.02 -7.48
C GLY A 91 8.96 -7.24 -6.58
N PRO A 92 9.03 -8.47 -7.11
CA PRO A 92 9.17 -9.65 -6.26
C PRO A 92 10.53 -9.62 -5.56
N GLU A 93 10.54 -9.76 -4.25
CA GLU A 93 11.77 -9.87 -3.45
C GLU A 93 12.32 -11.30 -3.52
N ARG A 94 12.56 -11.78 -4.75
CA ARG A 94 13.13 -13.10 -5.00
C ARG A 94 14.45 -12.96 -5.72
N TRP A 95 15.48 -13.57 -5.18
CA TRP A 95 16.82 -13.56 -5.76
C TRP A 95 16.89 -14.29 -7.12
N ASP A 96 16.01 -15.26 -7.38
CA ASP A 96 15.96 -16.08 -8.59
C ASP A 96 14.94 -15.61 -9.64
N ALA A 97 14.19 -14.52 -9.37
CA ALA A 97 13.16 -14.06 -10.28
C ALA A 97 13.77 -13.43 -11.54
N THR A 98 13.43 -14.02 -12.69
CA THR A 98 13.75 -13.48 -14.02
C THR A 98 12.49 -12.84 -14.61
N LEU A 99 12.56 -11.56 -14.93
CA LEU A 99 11.41 -10.77 -15.33
C LEU A 99 11.64 -10.05 -16.64
N MET A 100 10.58 -9.95 -17.43
CA MET A 100 10.55 -9.08 -18.60
C MET A 100 10.14 -7.67 -18.17
N TYR A 101 10.83 -6.68 -18.68
CA TYR A 101 10.50 -5.27 -18.58
C TYR A 101 10.31 -4.73 -19.98
N GLU A 102 9.09 -4.82 -20.48
CA GLU A 102 8.73 -4.51 -21.86
C GLU A 102 9.06 -3.05 -22.17
N GLY A 103 9.69 -2.83 -23.31
CA GLY A 103 10.15 -1.50 -23.73
C GLY A 103 11.43 -1.02 -23.05
N VAL A 104 12.00 -1.81 -22.11
CA VAL A 104 13.27 -1.51 -21.42
C VAL A 104 14.37 -2.47 -21.87
N PHE A 105 14.05 -3.78 -21.91
CA PHE A 105 14.98 -4.83 -22.32
C PHE A 105 14.36 -5.73 -23.39
N ASP A 106 15.19 -6.26 -24.30
CA ASP A 106 14.75 -7.18 -25.37
C ASP A 106 14.52 -8.62 -24.87
N LYS A 107 14.97 -8.92 -23.65
CA LYS A 107 14.85 -10.26 -23.02
C LYS A 107 14.67 -10.12 -21.52
N PRO A 108 14.10 -11.14 -20.85
CA PRO A 108 13.97 -11.16 -19.41
C PRO A 108 15.32 -11.02 -18.70
N VAL A 109 15.34 -10.27 -17.61
CA VAL A 109 16.54 -10.01 -16.80
C VAL A 109 16.31 -10.43 -15.34
N GLN A 110 17.40 -10.79 -14.66
CA GLN A 110 17.38 -11.12 -13.26
C GLN A 110 17.88 -9.91 -12.45
N HIS A 111 16.95 -9.14 -11.90
CA HIS A 111 17.23 -7.88 -11.20
C HIS A 111 18.25 -8.07 -10.07
N HIS A 112 18.10 -9.13 -9.25
CA HIS A 112 19.03 -9.43 -8.16
C HIS A 112 20.48 -9.56 -8.64
N ASN A 113 20.72 -10.34 -9.69
CA ASN A 113 22.07 -10.48 -10.25
C ASN A 113 22.61 -9.15 -10.80
N MET A 114 21.73 -8.31 -11.35
CA MET A 114 22.14 -7.00 -11.84
C MET A 114 22.60 -6.09 -10.68
N THR A 115 21.97 -6.17 -9.51
CA THR A 115 22.39 -5.38 -8.33
C THR A 115 23.78 -5.75 -7.84
N HIS A 116 24.21 -7.02 -7.99
CA HIS A 116 25.54 -7.47 -7.62
C HIS A 116 26.59 -7.26 -8.72
N ASN A 117 26.17 -6.98 -9.96
CA ASN A 117 27.06 -6.85 -11.12
C ASN A 117 27.05 -5.43 -11.68
N GLN A 118 27.26 -4.42 -10.85
CA GLN A 118 27.23 -3.00 -11.22
C GLN A 118 28.52 -2.51 -11.92
N LYS A 119 29.44 -3.40 -12.32
CA LYS A 119 30.68 -3.02 -12.99
C LYS A 119 30.41 -2.32 -14.32
N GLY A 120 31.23 -1.30 -14.61
CA GLY A 120 31.04 -0.50 -15.82
C GLY A 120 29.73 0.29 -15.77
N ASN A 121 28.84 0.09 -16.74
CA ASN A 121 27.56 0.80 -16.85
C ASN A 121 26.39 0.03 -16.19
N GLY A 122 26.64 -1.00 -15.36
CA GLY A 122 25.60 -1.82 -14.74
C GLY A 122 24.60 -1.02 -13.92
N TYR A 123 25.02 0.04 -13.26
CA TYR A 123 24.12 0.95 -12.53
C TYR A 123 23.13 1.70 -13.44
N LEU A 124 23.48 1.95 -14.72
CA LEU A 124 22.58 2.58 -15.68
C LEU A 124 21.46 1.61 -16.09
N GLU A 125 21.74 0.32 -16.18
CA GLU A 125 20.74 -0.68 -16.47
C GLU A 125 19.76 -0.87 -15.29
N LEU A 126 20.25 -0.79 -14.04
CA LEU A 126 19.40 -0.76 -12.85
C LEU A 126 18.50 0.49 -12.85
N ALA A 127 19.05 1.65 -13.17
CA ALA A 127 18.28 2.89 -13.24
C ALA A 127 17.12 2.82 -14.26
N LYS A 128 17.24 2.02 -15.31
CA LYS A 128 16.13 1.77 -16.24
C LYS A 128 14.99 1.01 -15.58
N ILE A 129 15.31 0.00 -14.75
CA ILE A 129 14.30 -0.75 -13.97
C ILE A 129 13.63 0.16 -12.96
N ASP A 130 14.40 0.97 -12.23
CA ASP A 130 13.84 1.92 -11.27
C ASP A 130 12.94 2.94 -11.96
N THR A 131 13.35 3.43 -13.12
CA THR A 131 12.53 4.32 -13.96
C THR A 131 11.23 3.65 -14.39
N PHE A 132 11.29 2.39 -14.83
CA PHE A 132 10.10 1.61 -15.17
C PHE A 132 9.14 1.51 -13.99
N HIS A 133 9.62 1.19 -12.79
CA HIS A 133 8.78 1.10 -11.59
C HIS A 133 8.21 2.48 -11.20
N MET A 134 9.01 3.53 -11.27
CA MET A 134 8.53 4.90 -11.01
C MET A 134 7.45 5.35 -11.99
N GLN A 135 7.51 4.91 -13.24
CA GLN A 135 6.44 5.16 -14.23
C GLN A 135 5.12 4.49 -13.85
N GLN A 136 5.18 3.27 -13.26
CA GLN A 136 3.96 2.61 -12.77
C GLN A 136 3.39 3.32 -11.54
N TYR A 137 4.25 3.77 -10.62
CA TYR A 137 3.84 4.60 -9.49
C TYR A 137 3.21 5.92 -9.96
N ALA A 138 3.82 6.60 -10.93
CA ALA A 138 3.29 7.82 -11.54
C ALA A 138 1.91 7.59 -12.19
N TYR A 139 1.71 6.45 -12.86
CA TYR A 139 0.41 6.06 -13.39
C TYR A 139 -0.66 6.02 -12.28
N MET A 140 -0.38 5.35 -11.16
CA MET A 140 -1.32 5.28 -10.03
C MET A 140 -1.66 6.67 -9.49
N ILE A 141 -0.64 7.53 -9.30
CA ILE A 141 -0.82 8.92 -8.84
C ILE A 141 -1.73 9.70 -9.82
N GLN A 142 -1.49 9.56 -11.12
CA GLN A 142 -2.30 10.24 -12.13
C GLN A 142 -3.76 9.77 -12.08
N ARG A 143 -4.01 8.46 -11.99
CA ARG A 143 -5.34 7.90 -11.85
C ARG A 143 -6.07 8.45 -10.62
N MET A 144 -5.39 8.48 -9.46
CA MET A 144 -5.96 9.05 -8.22
C MET A 144 -6.29 10.53 -8.32
N LYS A 145 -5.53 11.29 -9.11
CA LYS A 145 -5.81 12.70 -9.38
C LYS A 145 -7.06 12.89 -10.24
N GLU A 146 -7.30 11.96 -11.17
CA GLU A 146 -8.47 12.00 -12.07
C GLU A 146 -9.76 11.58 -11.37
N ILE A 147 -9.69 10.66 -10.40
CA ILE A 147 -10.84 10.20 -9.62
C ILE A 147 -11.31 11.33 -8.71
N LYS A 148 -12.57 11.76 -8.89
CA LYS A 148 -13.21 12.81 -8.08
C LYS A 148 -14.09 12.19 -7.01
N GLU A 149 -14.00 12.77 -5.82
CA GLU A 149 -14.86 12.45 -4.69
C GLU A 149 -16.10 13.34 -4.66
N SER A 150 -17.05 13.04 -3.78
CA SER A 150 -18.35 13.73 -3.73
C SER A 150 -18.24 15.22 -3.42
N ASP A 151 -17.17 15.66 -2.78
CA ASP A 151 -16.88 17.06 -2.46
C ASP A 151 -16.14 17.80 -3.58
N GLY A 152 -15.82 17.11 -4.70
CA GLY A 152 -15.10 17.65 -5.85
C GLY A 152 -13.56 17.59 -5.73
N SER A 153 -13.03 17.21 -4.58
CA SER A 153 -11.60 16.94 -4.40
C SER A 153 -11.19 15.70 -5.19
N SER A 154 -9.89 15.49 -5.38
CA SER A 154 -9.41 14.24 -5.96
C SER A 154 -9.15 13.20 -4.87
N MET A 155 -9.23 11.91 -5.24
CA MET A 155 -8.81 10.84 -4.34
C MET A 155 -7.37 11.06 -3.84
N LEU A 156 -6.49 11.63 -4.67
CA LEU A 156 -5.12 11.96 -4.30
C LEU A 156 -5.05 13.01 -3.19
N ASP A 157 -5.92 14.02 -3.22
CA ASP A 157 -5.95 15.07 -2.18
C ASP A 157 -6.27 14.49 -0.80
N ASN A 158 -7.08 13.43 -0.76
CA ASN A 158 -7.56 12.78 0.46
C ASN A 158 -6.74 11.57 0.89
N SER A 159 -5.78 11.17 0.08
CA SER A 159 -4.96 9.96 0.31
C SER A 159 -3.52 10.29 0.63
N LEU A 160 -2.81 9.27 1.12
CA LEU A 160 -1.36 9.26 1.29
C LEU A 160 -0.80 7.97 0.69
N ILE A 161 0.15 8.12 -0.23
CA ILE A 161 0.78 6.99 -0.91
C ILE A 161 2.28 7.10 -0.74
N SER A 162 2.90 6.06 -0.21
CA SER A 162 4.35 5.95 -0.15
C SER A 162 4.85 4.90 -1.14
N TYR A 163 5.96 5.18 -1.78
CA TYR A 163 6.74 4.27 -2.60
C TYR A 163 8.19 4.27 -2.12
N GLY A 164 8.77 3.10 -1.99
CA GLY A 164 10.15 2.97 -1.54
C GLY A 164 10.70 1.57 -1.76
N ALA A 165 11.96 1.39 -1.41
CA ALA A 165 12.65 0.12 -1.44
C ALA A 165 13.19 -0.26 -0.06
N ALA A 166 13.37 -1.56 0.18
CA ALA A 166 13.92 -2.08 1.43
C ALA A 166 15.45 -1.92 1.53
N LEU A 167 16.11 -1.71 0.39
CA LEU A 167 17.56 -1.52 0.31
C LEU A 167 17.88 -0.19 -0.37
N GLY A 168 18.86 0.53 0.16
CA GLY A 168 19.44 1.73 -0.46
C GLY A 168 20.50 1.35 -1.51
N ASP A 169 21.26 0.28 -1.27
CA ASP A 169 22.18 -0.35 -2.21
C ASP A 169 21.99 -1.86 -2.18
N GLY A 170 21.55 -2.42 -3.29
CA GLY A 170 21.31 -3.86 -3.44
C GLY A 170 22.62 -4.68 -3.51
N ALA A 171 23.74 -4.09 -3.95
CA ALA A 171 25.02 -4.80 -4.05
C ALA A 171 25.58 -5.16 -2.67
N THR A 172 25.46 -4.26 -1.72
CA THR A 172 25.96 -4.40 -0.35
C THR A 172 24.87 -4.76 0.66
N HIS A 173 23.61 -4.90 0.19
CA HIS A 173 22.41 -5.08 1.02
C HIS A 173 22.26 -3.98 2.08
N GLN A 174 22.54 -2.74 1.68
CA GLN A 174 22.46 -1.58 2.54
C GLN A 174 21.00 -1.26 2.88
N PHE A 175 20.64 -1.25 4.15
CA PHE A 175 19.29 -0.98 4.67
C PHE A 175 19.14 0.43 5.27
N TYR A 176 20.02 1.35 4.96
CA TYR A 176 19.99 2.77 5.32
C TYR A 176 20.04 3.62 4.04
N ASP A 177 19.81 4.92 4.19
CA ASP A 177 19.65 5.86 3.07
C ASP A 177 18.56 5.40 2.07
N LEU A 178 17.47 4.87 2.60
CA LEU A 178 16.38 4.32 1.79
C LEU A 178 15.68 5.43 1.00
N PRO A 179 15.55 5.31 -0.33
CA PRO A 179 14.76 6.23 -1.10
C PRO A 179 13.28 6.05 -0.78
N MET A 180 12.59 7.16 -0.46
CA MET A 180 11.15 7.15 -0.25
C MET A 180 10.51 8.32 -0.96
N VAL A 181 9.48 8.05 -1.73
CA VAL A 181 8.64 9.05 -2.36
C VAL A 181 7.26 8.99 -1.72
N VAL A 182 6.70 10.14 -1.39
CA VAL A 182 5.36 10.24 -0.83
C VAL A 182 4.55 11.21 -1.66
N ALA A 183 3.35 10.78 -2.04
CA ALA A 183 2.39 11.59 -2.77
C ALA A 183 1.04 11.61 -2.04
N GLY A 184 0.25 12.62 -2.33
CA GLY A 184 -1.08 12.82 -1.78
C GLY A 184 -1.15 13.93 -0.76
N GLY A 185 -2.37 14.44 -0.55
CA GLY A 185 -2.63 15.59 0.31
C GLY A 185 -2.97 15.25 1.74
N ALA A 186 -3.38 14.01 2.02
CA ALA A 186 -3.90 13.59 3.33
C ALA A 186 -4.88 14.62 3.90
N GLN A 187 -5.84 15.07 3.09
CA GLN A 187 -6.83 16.11 3.43
C GLN A 187 -6.18 17.43 3.87
N GLY A 188 -5.10 17.84 3.19
CA GLY A 188 -4.38 19.08 3.48
C GLY A 188 -3.40 19.01 4.67
N GLN A 189 -3.24 17.84 5.29
CA GLN A 189 -2.33 17.68 6.42
C GLN A 189 -0.87 17.62 5.99
N ILE A 190 -0.59 17.39 4.71
CA ILE A 190 0.78 17.26 4.20
C ILE A 190 1.13 18.43 3.30
N LYS A 191 2.24 19.07 3.61
CA LYS A 191 2.86 20.06 2.73
C LYS A 191 3.66 19.34 1.64
N GLN A 192 3.16 19.37 0.42
CA GLN A 192 3.78 18.76 -0.75
C GLN A 192 4.96 19.59 -1.31
N GLY A 193 5.64 19.04 -2.32
CA GLY A 193 6.71 19.73 -3.05
C GLY A 193 7.99 19.95 -2.25
N ARG A 194 8.32 19.03 -1.32
CA ARG A 194 9.51 19.09 -0.47
C ARG A 194 10.46 17.94 -0.74
N PHE A 195 11.73 18.24 -0.66
CA PHE A 195 12.80 17.26 -0.46
C PHE A 195 13.24 17.31 0.99
N ILE A 196 13.20 16.18 1.69
CA ILE A 196 13.57 16.10 3.10
C ILE A 196 14.72 15.11 3.24
N ARG A 197 15.87 15.60 3.71
CA ARG A 197 16.98 14.74 4.10
C ARG A 197 16.89 14.48 5.59
N MET A 198 16.64 13.24 5.95
CA MET A 198 16.55 12.85 7.36
C MET A 198 17.93 12.77 8.00
N LYS A 199 18.01 12.98 9.31
CA LYS A 199 19.24 12.79 10.08
C LYS A 199 19.61 11.32 10.06
N SER A 200 20.91 11.01 9.95
CA SER A 200 21.42 9.64 10.05
C SER A 200 20.89 8.94 11.32
N GLY A 201 20.48 7.69 11.19
CA GLY A 201 19.87 6.91 12.27
C GLY A 201 18.38 7.18 12.50
N THR A 202 17.74 8.02 11.67
CA THR A 202 16.28 8.17 11.71
C THR A 202 15.62 6.89 11.20
N LEU A 203 14.72 6.32 12.01
CA LEU A 203 13.96 5.12 11.61
C LEU A 203 13.04 5.43 10.43
N ASN A 204 12.89 4.48 9.51
CA ASN A 204 12.04 4.65 8.33
C ASN A 204 10.55 4.80 8.67
N SER A 205 10.11 4.39 9.85
CA SER A 205 8.78 4.64 10.37
C SER A 205 8.52 6.10 10.78
N ASN A 206 9.59 6.88 11.06
CA ASN A 206 9.45 8.27 11.51
C ASN A 206 8.91 9.22 10.43
N PRO A 207 9.14 9.04 9.11
CA PRO A 207 8.44 9.81 8.09
C PRO A 207 6.93 9.80 8.26
N CYS A 208 6.34 8.69 8.69
CA CYS A 208 4.90 8.62 8.97
C CYS A 208 4.47 9.62 10.06
N LEU A 209 5.32 9.87 11.06
CA LEU A 209 5.10 10.89 12.10
C LEU A 209 5.28 12.32 11.59
N LEU A 210 6.18 12.53 10.61
CA LEU A 210 6.38 13.83 9.96
C LEU A 210 5.16 14.31 9.19
N TYR A 211 4.34 13.38 8.71
CA TYR A 211 3.16 13.70 7.92
C TYR A 211 1.97 14.05 8.81
N THR A 212 1.96 13.57 10.06
CA THR A 212 0.89 13.80 11.02
C THR A 212 1.20 14.89 12.03
N SER A 213 2.47 15.39 12.10
CA SER A 213 2.88 16.42 13.03
C SER A 213 3.01 17.79 12.36
N PRO A 214 2.38 18.83 12.88
CA PRO A 214 2.40 20.17 12.30
C PRO A 214 3.74 20.90 12.43
N SER A 215 4.71 20.36 13.18
CA SER A 215 5.99 21.04 13.44
C SER A 215 7.20 20.09 13.44
N PRO A 216 8.32 20.49 12.79
CA PRO A 216 9.59 19.76 12.90
C PRO A 216 10.17 19.71 14.33
N ARG A 217 9.66 20.50 15.27
CA ARG A 217 10.10 20.53 16.67
C ARG A 217 9.58 19.31 17.45
N ASP A 218 8.47 18.71 17.04
CA ASP A 218 7.86 17.60 17.76
C ASP A 218 8.61 16.27 17.53
N LEU A 219 9.47 16.20 16.54
CA LEU A 219 10.30 15.02 16.24
C LEU A 219 11.41 14.76 17.27
N SER A 220 11.75 15.77 18.10
CA SER A 220 12.80 15.64 19.12
C SER A 220 12.30 14.95 20.39
N THR A 221 11.00 14.78 20.57
CA THR A 221 10.37 14.31 21.83
C THR A 221 9.76 12.92 21.77
N SER A 222 9.57 12.30 20.59
CA SER A 222 9.04 10.95 20.51
C SER A 222 10.16 9.91 20.71
N ARG A 223 10.62 9.74 21.94
CA ARG A 223 11.36 8.53 22.36
C ARG A 223 10.33 7.43 22.59
N MET A 224 10.31 6.42 21.74
CA MET A 224 9.72 5.15 22.14
C MET A 224 10.47 4.60 23.34
N PRO A 225 9.80 4.11 24.39
CA PRO A 225 10.50 3.43 25.47
C PRO A 225 11.18 2.19 24.89
N SER A 226 12.46 2.05 25.14
CA SER A 226 13.20 0.82 24.87
C SER A 226 12.58 -0.28 25.73
N SER A 227 11.95 -1.27 25.10
CA SER A 227 11.58 -2.50 25.77
C SER A 227 12.86 -3.17 26.27
N ALA A 228 13.00 -3.24 27.60
CA ALA A 228 13.97 -4.11 28.26
C ALA A 228 13.61 -5.58 28.05
#